data_97d486743b1e2c84fceb631ddd8679ed
#
_entry.id   97d486743b1e2c84fceb631ddd8679ed
#
_cell.length_a   1.000
_cell.length_b   1.000
_cell.length_c   1.000
_cell.angle_alpha   90.00
_cell.angle_beta   90.00
_cell.angle_gamma   90.00
#
_symmetry.space_group_name_H-M   'P 1'
#
loop_
_entity.id
_entity.type
_entity.pdbx_description
1 polymer ?
#
loop_
_entity_poly.entity_id
_entity_poly.type
_entity_poly.pdbx_seq_one_letter_code
_entity_poly.pdbx_strand_id
1 'polypeptide(L)'
;MPSHMPLLGRRGYAKLGLGAFAGAALASVPGIRPARAADDMDALVAAAKKEGKLNVITLPRDWANYGAIMDGFTAKYGIAIDDANPDGSSADELQAVKSLRGQDRAPDALDIGPSFASIGVKRHLFAPYKVATWDTIPDNMKDPEGLWVADYFGVVSIATNTNVVKNAPTTWADLKKPDYKGMVALNGSPLGAGAAFAAVFAASLGNGGSYDDIAPGVAYFGELAKLGNLSPAAATGPALLVSGQAPIVINWDYLSLGYRDMAVGKANINVVVPEGSQPYGSFYCQAIPADAAHPNAAKLWQEWLYSDEGQLLFLAGYAHPARYADLAKRNLIPASLSAKLPPAAPYAEVKFATQAQVAKAQKTLAELWPRLVKI
;
A
#
# COMPACT_ATOMS: atom_id res chain seq x y z
N MET A 1 61.38 -31.33 -14.90
CA MET A 1 61.77 -32.22 -13.79
C MET A 1 60.89 -31.96 -12.61
N PRO A 2 60.29 -32.99 -12.08
CA PRO A 2 59.18 -32.90 -11.15
C PRO A 2 59.63 -33.08 -9.70
N SER A 3 58.78 -32.78 -8.72
CA SER A 3 58.66 -33.55 -7.47
C SER A 3 57.66 -32.87 -6.56
N HIS A 4 56.69 -33.48 -6.32
CA HIS A 4 56.14 -34.51 -5.42
C HIS A 4 55.18 -33.89 -4.40
N MET A 5 53.90 -34.21 -4.55
CA MET A 5 52.97 -34.38 -3.45
C MET A 5 53.47 -35.50 -2.50
N PRO A 6 53.02 -35.53 -1.28
CA PRO A 6 52.29 -36.72 -0.89
C PRO A 6 50.90 -36.44 -0.26
N LEU A 7 50.00 -37.28 -0.67
CA LEU A 7 48.76 -37.69 0.00
C LEU A 7 49.13 -38.51 1.27
N LEU A 8 48.32 -38.38 2.31
CA LEU A 8 47.99 -39.33 3.38
C LEU A 8 47.34 -38.54 4.53
N GLY A 9 46.27 -38.88 5.17
CA GLY A 9 45.58 -40.15 5.29
C GLY A 9 44.38 -39.91 6.23
N ARG A 10 43.38 -40.75 6.00
CA ARG A 10 42.13 -40.81 6.78
C ARG A 10 42.37 -41.20 8.23
N ARG A 11 41.46 -40.77 9.08
CA ARG A 11 40.99 -41.29 10.37
C ARG A 11 41.27 -40.39 11.58
N GLY A 12 40.18 -40.01 12.22
CA GLY A 12 40.11 -39.39 13.54
C GLY A 12 38.70 -38.95 13.90
N TYR A 13 37.80 -39.92 14.16
CA TYR A 13 36.56 -39.61 14.88
C TYR A 13 36.94 -39.20 16.32
N ALA A 14 36.70 -37.95 16.66
CA ALA A 14 36.65 -37.52 18.07
C ALA A 14 35.23 -36.99 18.32
N LYS A 15 34.46 -37.78 19.05
CA LYS A 15 33.23 -37.39 19.74
C LYS A 15 33.62 -36.49 20.88
N LEU A 16 33.14 -35.29 20.91
CA LEU A 16 33.04 -34.37 22.05
C LEU A 16 32.03 -33.32 21.58
N GLY A 17 30.99 -33.01 22.20
CA GLY A 17 30.50 -32.99 23.52
C GLY A 17 29.21 -32.20 23.33
N LEU A 18 28.06 -32.73 23.79
CA LEU A 18 26.82 -31.97 23.90
C LEU A 18 27.08 -30.73 24.76
N GLY A 19 27.24 -29.58 24.11
CA GLY A 19 27.06 -28.29 24.74
C GLY A 19 25.57 -28.03 24.83
N ALA A 20 25.01 -28.21 26.01
CA ALA A 20 23.65 -27.78 26.31
C ALA A 20 23.57 -26.26 26.13
N PHE A 21 23.03 -25.83 25.02
CA PHE A 21 22.48 -24.48 24.92
C PHE A 21 21.30 -24.45 25.90
N ALA A 22 21.53 -23.85 27.05
CA ALA A 22 20.44 -23.40 27.91
C ALA A 22 19.58 -22.45 27.10
N GLY A 23 18.48 -22.98 26.59
CA GLY A 23 17.39 -22.17 26.03
C GLY A 23 16.94 -21.26 27.15
N ALA A 24 17.26 -19.96 27.04
CA ALA A 24 16.54 -18.93 27.74
C ALA A 24 15.09 -19.07 27.28
N ALA A 25 14.29 -19.75 28.06
CA ALA A 25 12.84 -19.70 27.97
C ALA A 25 12.48 -18.22 28.16
N LEU A 26 12.19 -17.54 27.06
CA LEU A 26 11.42 -16.31 27.09
C LEU A 26 10.11 -16.71 27.76
N ALA A 27 10.01 -16.41 29.05
CA ALA A 27 8.76 -16.46 29.77
C ALA A 27 7.81 -15.52 29.00
N SER A 28 7.00 -16.09 28.13
CA SER A 28 5.81 -15.44 27.61
C SER A 28 4.97 -15.12 28.83
N VAL A 29 4.96 -13.84 29.24
CA VAL A 29 3.95 -13.32 30.14
C VAL A 29 2.63 -13.63 29.40
N PRO A 30 1.76 -14.48 29.94
CA PRO A 30 0.47 -14.70 29.34
C PRO A 30 -0.28 -13.37 29.48
N GLY A 31 -0.33 -12.58 28.42
CA GLY A 31 -1.34 -11.54 28.31
C GLY A 31 -2.66 -12.29 28.42
N ILE A 32 -3.37 -12.09 29.53
CA ILE A 32 -4.71 -12.62 29.76
C ILE A 32 -5.58 -11.99 28.66
N ARG A 33 -5.63 -12.64 27.49
CA ARG A 33 -6.73 -12.42 26.55
C ARG A 33 -7.97 -12.88 27.28
N PRO A 34 -9.02 -12.07 27.38
CA PRO A 34 -10.25 -12.55 27.94
C PRO A 34 -10.68 -13.78 27.13
N ALA A 35 -10.97 -14.90 27.79
CA ALA A 35 -11.31 -16.18 27.18
C ALA A 35 -12.41 -16.02 26.10
N ARG A 36 -13.34 -15.10 26.28
CA ARG A 36 -14.41 -14.76 25.36
C ARG A 36 -13.93 -14.26 24.00
N ALA A 37 -12.82 -13.50 23.94
CA ALA A 37 -12.28 -13.01 22.66
C ALA A 37 -11.57 -14.13 21.86
N ALA A 38 -11.04 -15.14 22.53
CA ALA A 38 -10.45 -16.31 21.87
C ALA A 38 -11.55 -17.24 21.31
N ASP A 39 -12.60 -17.52 22.09
CA ASP A 39 -13.75 -18.32 21.67
C ASP A 39 -14.48 -17.67 20.47
N ASP A 40 -14.62 -16.34 20.47
CA ASP A 40 -15.20 -15.56 19.36
C ASP A 40 -14.34 -15.67 18.09
N MET A 41 -13.00 -15.68 18.22
CA MET A 41 -12.10 -15.82 17.07
C MET A 41 -12.12 -17.24 16.50
N ASP A 42 -12.13 -18.28 17.33
CA ASP A 42 -12.21 -19.67 16.88
C ASP A 42 -13.54 -19.93 16.15
N ALA A 43 -14.63 -19.36 16.64
CA ALA A 43 -15.94 -19.42 15.99
C ALA A 43 -15.92 -18.71 14.62
N LEU A 44 -15.27 -17.55 14.52
CA LEU A 44 -15.10 -16.82 13.25
C LEU A 44 -14.29 -17.62 12.25
N VAL A 45 -13.17 -18.21 12.69
CA VAL A 45 -12.33 -19.09 11.84
C VAL A 45 -13.13 -20.28 11.32
N ALA A 46 -13.90 -20.93 12.18
CA ALA A 46 -14.74 -22.07 11.79
C ALA A 46 -15.84 -21.67 10.78
N ALA A 47 -16.47 -20.51 10.98
CA ALA A 47 -17.49 -19.99 10.08
C ALA A 47 -16.89 -19.61 8.70
N ALA A 48 -15.76 -18.91 8.68
CA ALA A 48 -15.05 -18.54 7.48
C ALA A 48 -14.56 -19.76 6.67
N LYS A 49 -14.04 -20.80 7.36
CA LYS A 49 -13.66 -22.06 6.71
C LYS A 49 -14.85 -22.79 6.10
N LYS A 50 -16.04 -22.65 6.67
CA LYS A 50 -17.28 -23.22 6.11
C LYS A 50 -17.72 -22.47 4.84
N GLU A 51 -17.47 -21.16 4.74
CA GLU A 51 -17.65 -20.38 3.51
C GLU A 51 -16.65 -20.79 2.43
N GLY A 52 -15.42 -21.14 2.80
CA GLY A 52 -14.43 -21.85 1.99
C GLY A 52 -13.61 -20.98 1.05
N LYS A 53 -14.01 -19.73 0.79
CA LYS A 53 -13.27 -18.78 -0.06
C LYS A 53 -13.46 -17.33 0.40
N LEU A 54 -12.61 -16.46 -0.14
CA LEU A 54 -12.69 -15.02 -0.01
C LEU A 54 -12.57 -14.40 -1.40
N ASN A 55 -13.50 -13.57 -1.80
CA ASN A 55 -13.41 -12.80 -3.03
C ASN A 55 -12.87 -11.41 -2.71
N VAL A 56 -11.68 -11.11 -3.19
CA VAL A 56 -11.11 -9.76 -3.18
C VAL A 56 -11.19 -9.16 -4.58
N ILE A 57 -10.96 -7.88 -4.70
CA ILE A 57 -10.96 -7.18 -5.98
C ILE A 57 -9.92 -6.08 -5.95
N THR A 58 -9.21 -5.90 -7.07
CA THR A 58 -8.26 -4.79 -7.24
C THR A 58 -7.11 -4.85 -6.22
N LEU A 59 -6.63 -6.06 -5.93
CA LEU A 59 -5.50 -6.31 -5.03
C LEU A 59 -4.31 -6.92 -5.78
N PRO A 60 -3.59 -6.17 -6.65
CA PRO A 60 -2.46 -6.73 -7.37
C PRO A 60 -1.38 -7.18 -6.38
N ARG A 61 -0.80 -8.34 -6.65
CA ARG A 61 0.13 -9.01 -5.72
C ARG A 61 1.39 -8.21 -5.37
N ASP A 62 1.80 -7.29 -6.26
CA ASP A 62 2.94 -6.39 -6.09
C ASP A 62 2.57 -5.04 -5.42
N TRP A 63 1.29 -4.82 -5.13
CA TRP A 63 0.83 -3.66 -4.41
C TRP A 63 0.95 -3.89 -2.90
N ALA A 64 1.68 -3.01 -2.18
CA ALA A 64 1.82 -3.04 -0.71
C ALA A 64 2.10 -4.44 -0.12
N ASN A 65 2.72 -5.35 -0.89
CA ASN A 65 3.02 -6.73 -0.53
C ASN A 65 1.79 -7.65 -0.38
N TYR A 66 0.66 -7.33 -1.03
CA TYR A 66 -0.55 -8.16 -0.95
C TYR A 66 -0.30 -9.62 -1.37
N GLY A 67 0.66 -9.89 -2.27
CA GLY A 67 1.04 -11.26 -2.60
C GLY A 67 1.40 -12.10 -1.38
N ALA A 68 2.31 -11.62 -0.55
CA ALA A 68 2.72 -12.32 0.68
C ALA A 68 1.60 -12.32 1.73
N ILE A 69 0.79 -11.28 1.79
CA ILE A 69 -0.35 -11.18 2.71
C ILE A 69 -1.42 -12.22 2.37
N MET A 70 -1.79 -12.37 1.10
CA MET A 70 -2.75 -13.38 0.63
C MET A 70 -2.22 -14.80 0.84
N ASP A 71 -0.95 -15.05 0.51
CA ASP A 71 -0.31 -16.34 0.72
C ASP A 71 -0.28 -16.71 2.21
N GLY A 72 0.04 -15.75 3.09
CA GLY A 72 0.01 -15.93 4.54
C GLY A 72 -1.38 -16.24 5.08
N PHE A 73 -2.41 -15.55 4.60
CA PHE A 73 -3.81 -15.82 4.95
C PHE A 73 -4.21 -17.25 4.55
N THR A 74 -3.96 -17.61 3.30
CA THR A 74 -4.29 -18.94 2.78
C THR A 74 -3.52 -20.03 3.51
N ALA A 75 -2.22 -19.85 3.77
CA ALA A 75 -1.41 -20.80 4.51
C ALA A 75 -1.92 -20.99 5.95
N LYS A 76 -2.34 -19.92 6.61
CA LYS A 76 -2.79 -19.94 8.01
C LYS A 76 -4.18 -20.53 8.19
N TYR A 77 -5.10 -20.19 7.31
CA TYR A 77 -6.52 -20.52 7.49
C TYR A 77 -7.03 -21.58 6.52
N GLY A 78 -6.31 -21.88 5.44
CA GLY A 78 -6.74 -22.86 4.43
C GLY A 78 -7.91 -22.37 3.56
N ILE A 79 -8.12 -21.03 3.48
CA ILE A 79 -9.19 -20.40 2.70
C ILE A 79 -8.58 -19.89 1.39
N ALA A 80 -9.18 -20.26 0.27
CA ALA A 80 -8.76 -19.77 -1.04
C ALA A 80 -9.16 -18.29 -1.23
N ILE A 81 -8.33 -17.53 -1.94
CA ILE A 81 -8.61 -16.15 -2.31
C ILE A 81 -8.79 -16.06 -3.82
N ASP A 82 -9.93 -15.54 -4.26
CA ASP A 82 -10.19 -15.15 -5.64
C ASP A 82 -9.99 -13.64 -5.77
N ASP A 83 -8.96 -13.20 -6.52
CA ASP A 83 -8.69 -11.79 -6.81
C ASP A 83 -9.23 -11.43 -8.19
N ALA A 84 -10.28 -10.63 -8.21
CA ALA A 84 -10.93 -10.17 -9.44
C ALA A 84 -10.38 -8.81 -9.86
N ASN A 85 -10.12 -8.63 -11.17
CA ASN A 85 -9.71 -7.35 -11.75
C ASN A 85 -8.55 -6.68 -10.97
N PRO A 86 -7.40 -7.34 -10.80
CA PRO A 86 -6.31 -6.83 -9.97
C PRO A 86 -5.79 -5.45 -10.41
N ASP A 87 -5.91 -5.11 -11.71
CA ASP A 87 -5.49 -3.81 -12.26
C ASP A 87 -6.61 -2.75 -12.23
N GLY A 88 -7.68 -2.99 -11.50
CA GLY A 88 -8.81 -2.07 -11.38
C GLY A 88 -8.51 -0.83 -10.54
N SER A 89 -9.54 -0.02 -10.33
CA SER A 89 -9.48 1.19 -9.51
C SER A 89 -10.53 1.13 -8.39
N SER A 90 -10.39 2.01 -7.37
CA SER A 90 -11.39 2.11 -6.30
C SER A 90 -12.81 2.44 -6.82
N ALA A 91 -12.93 3.05 -8.01
CA ALA A 91 -14.21 3.25 -8.67
C ALA A 91 -14.79 1.93 -9.19
N ASP A 92 -13.94 1.06 -9.75
CA ASP A 92 -14.33 -0.27 -10.25
C ASP A 92 -14.77 -1.17 -9.10
N GLU A 93 -14.11 -1.09 -7.94
CA GLU A 93 -14.50 -1.82 -6.73
C GLU A 93 -15.93 -1.45 -6.29
N LEU A 94 -16.22 -0.15 -6.13
CA LEU A 94 -17.58 0.30 -5.76
C LEU A 94 -18.63 -0.05 -6.84
N GLN A 95 -18.22 -0.09 -8.10
CA GLN A 95 -19.10 -0.53 -9.17
C GLN A 95 -19.37 -2.04 -9.09
N ALA A 96 -18.34 -2.84 -8.80
CA ALA A 96 -18.47 -4.29 -8.65
C ALA A 96 -19.40 -4.66 -7.48
N VAL A 97 -19.27 -3.99 -6.32
CA VAL A 97 -20.18 -4.17 -5.17
C VAL A 97 -21.65 -4.04 -5.58
N LYS A 98 -21.96 -3.09 -6.48
CA LYS A 98 -23.33 -2.88 -6.94
C LYS A 98 -23.77 -3.88 -8.00
N SER A 99 -22.92 -4.08 -9.02
CA SER A 99 -23.29 -4.87 -10.20
C SER A 99 -23.30 -6.38 -9.93
N LEU A 100 -22.54 -6.84 -8.94
CA LEU A 100 -22.44 -8.26 -8.56
C LEU A 100 -23.25 -8.61 -7.31
N ARG A 101 -24.02 -7.67 -6.79
CA ARG A 101 -24.85 -7.86 -5.59
C ARG A 101 -25.65 -9.15 -5.65
N GLY A 102 -25.58 -9.97 -4.59
CA GLY A 102 -26.28 -11.25 -4.48
C GLY A 102 -25.70 -12.39 -5.34
N GLN A 103 -24.57 -12.17 -6.00
CA GLN A 103 -23.83 -13.23 -6.71
C GLN A 103 -22.72 -13.77 -5.82
N ASP A 104 -22.42 -15.06 -5.95
CA ASP A 104 -21.36 -15.75 -5.20
C ASP A 104 -19.95 -15.18 -5.47
N ARG A 105 -19.75 -14.50 -6.60
CA ARG A 105 -18.52 -13.81 -6.97
C ARG A 105 -18.48 -12.32 -6.58
N ALA A 106 -19.47 -11.84 -5.82
CA ALA A 106 -19.44 -10.46 -5.33
C ALA A 106 -18.22 -10.25 -4.42
N PRO A 107 -17.59 -9.06 -4.44
CA PRO A 107 -16.47 -8.79 -3.55
C PRO A 107 -16.86 -8.92 -2.08
N ASP A 108 -15.99 -9.54 -1.28
CA ASP A 108 -16.11 -9.67 0.17
C ASP A 108 -15.28 -8.62 0.92
N ALA A 109 -14.18 -8.17 0.31
CA ALA A 109 -13.29 -7.17 0.86
C ALA A 109 -12.85 -6.18 -0.22
N LEU A 110 -12.69 -4.93 0.17
CA LEU A 110 -12.27 -3.81 -0.67
C LEU A 110 -11.03 -3.15 -0.07
N ASP A 111 -10.16 -2.61 -0.96
CA ASP A 111 -9.00 -1.78 -0.58
C ASP A 111 -9.06 -0.43 -1.33
N ILE A 112 -9.89 0.45 -0.85
CA ILE A 112 -10.26 1.69 -1.53
C ILE A 112 -9.59 2.93 -0.94
N GLY A 113 -9.30 3.91 -1.79
CA GLY A 113 -8.87 5.23 -1.34
C GLY A 113 -9.94 5.91 -0.46
N PRO A 114 -9.54 6.77 0.51
CA PRO A 114 -10.47 7.35 1.50
C PRO A 114 -11.58 8.18 0.87
N SER A 115 -11.35 8.74 -0.32
CA SER A 115 -12.40 9.44 -1.08
C SER A 115 -13.53 8.50 -1.52
N PHE A 116 -13.19 7.26 -1.88
CA PHE A 116 -14.17 6.24 -2.27
C PHE A 116 -14.83 5.58 -1.06
N ALA A 117 -14.10 5.46 0.06
CA ALA A 117 -14.70 5.07 1.34
C ALA A 117 -15.85 6.01 1.73
N SER A 118 -15.65 7.32 1.63
CA SER A 118 -16.70 8.33 1.85
C SER A 118 -17.92 8.16 0.93
N ILE A 119 -17.68 7.81 -0.34
CA ILE A 119 -18.77 7.53 -1.30
C ILE A 119 -19.53 6.26 -0.90
N GLY A 120 -18.82 5.21 -0.52
CA GLY A 120 -19.41 3.94 -0.09
C GLY A 120 -20.28 4.10 1.15
N VAL A 121 -19.81 4.83 2.15
CA VAL A 121 -20.60 5.18 3.36
C VAL A 121 -21.89 5.91 3.00
N LYS A 122 -21.81 6.98 2.20
CA LYS A 122 -23.00 7.74 1.76
C LYS A 122 -24.02 6.91 0.98
N ARG A 123 -23.57 5.84 0.33
CA ARG A 123 -24.40 4.94 -0.47
C ARG A 123 -24.81 3.68 0.28
N HIS A 124 -24.48 3.56 1.57
CA HIS A 124 -24.76 2.41 2.43
C HIS A 124 -24.26 1.08 1.84
N LEU A 125 -23.03 1.10 1.30
CA LEU A 125 -22.45 -0.08 0.66
C LEU A 125 -21.68 -0.98 1.62
N PHE A 126 -21.40 -0.56 2.85
CA PHE A 126 -20.52 -1.25 3.77
C PHE A 126 -21.24 -1.77 5.01
N ALA A 127 -20.81 -2.94 5.49
CA ALA A 127 -21.17 -3.51 6.79
C ALA A 127 -20.19 -3.01 7.87
N PRO A 128 -20.67 -2.70 9.09
CA PRO A 128 -19.80 -2.31 10.18
C PRO A 128 -19.02 -3.52 10.72
N TYR A 129 -17.73 -3.36 10.91
CA TYR A 129 -16.88 -4.31 11.61
C TYR A 129 -15.71 -3.64 12.31
N LYS A 130 -15.47 -3.98 13.58
CA LYS A 130 -14.33 -3.49 14.36
C LYS A 130 -13.43 -4.67 14.71
N VAL A 131 -12.21 -4.66 14.19
CA VAL A 131 -11.21 -5.71 14.46
C VAL A 131 -10.80 -5.75 15.93
N ALA A 132 -10.29 -6.87 16.41
CA ALA A 132 -9.86 -7.05 17.81
C ALA A 132 -8.79 -6.02 18.24
N THR A 133 -8.03 -5.49 17.30
CA THR A 133 -6.97 -4.49 17.53
C THR A 133 -7.42 -3.04 17.28
N TRP A 134 -8.72 -2.80 17.18
CA TRP A 134 -9.33 -1.50 16.81
C TRP A 134 -8.78 -0.30 17.56
N ASP A 135 -8.59 -0.43 18.88
CA ASP A 135 -8.13 0.66 19.74
C ASP A 135 -6.66 1.05 19.54
N THR A 136 -5.91 0.23 18.78
CA THR A 136 -4.50 0.51 18.44
C THR A 136 -4.34 1.27 17.12
N ILE A 137 -5.43 1.49 16.39
CA ILE A 137 -5.46 2.23 15.13
C ILE A 137 -5.84 3.68 15.43
N PRO A 138 -5.12 4.68 14.88
CA PRO A 138 -5.45 6.09 15.10
C PRO A 138 -6.88 6.46 14.68
N ASP A 139 -7.54 7.33 15.44
CA ASP A 139 -8.95 7.68 15.19
C ASP A 139 -9.18 8.38 13.85
N ASN A 140 -8.19 9.11 13.34
CA ASN A 140 -8.24 9.73 12.02
C ASN A 140 -8.02 8.77 10.85
N MET A 141 -7.79 7.48 11.15
CA MET A 141 -7.57 6.40 10.18
C MET A 141 -8.67 5.35 10.22
N LYS A 142 -9.83 5.63 10.82
CA LYS A 142 -10.94 4.68 10.91
C LYS A 142 -12.29 5.41 11.00
N ASP A 143 -13.34 4.76 10.53
CA ASP A 143 -14.71 5.22 10.70
C ASP A 143 -15.22 4.83 12.09
N PRO A 144 -15.80 5.73 12.89
CA PRO A 144 -16.22 5.43 14.26
C PRO A 144 -17.26 4.30 14.35
N GLU A 145 -18.06 4.10 13.31
CA GLU A 145 -19.05 3.01 13.23
C GLU A 145 -18.44 1.71 12.69
N GLY A 146 -17.17 1.73 12.26
CA GLY A 146 -16.49 0.55 11.70
C GLY A 146 -16.84 0.24 10.25
N LEU A 147 -17.33 1.22 9.49
CA LEU A 147 -17.69 1.03 8.07
C LEU A 147 -16.46 0.92 7.16
N TRP A 148 -15.34 1.48 7.59
CA TRP A 148 -14.03 1.33 6.97
C TRP A 148 -12.92 1.53 8.00
N VAL A 149 -11.75 1.03 7.70
CA VAL A 149 -10.54 1.21 8.53
C VAL A 149 -9.33 1.22 7.63
N ALA A 150 -8.40 2.18 7.84
CA ALA A 150 -7.14 2.22 7.11
C ALA A 150 -6.25 1.04 7.50
N ASP A 151 -5.61 0.42 6.54
CA ASP A 151 -4.71 -0.71 6.76
C ASP A 151 -3.23 -0.32 6.69
N TYR A 152 -2.88 0.56 5.77
CA TYR A 152 -1.54 1.13 5.61
C TYR A 152 -1.60 2.54 5.04
N PHE A 153 -0.50 3.27 5.12
CA PHE A 153 -0.33 4.58 4.49
C PHE A 153 1.01 4.68 3.76
N GLY A 154 1.11 5.63 2.88
CA GLY A 154 2.33 6.02 2.20
C GLY A 154 2.36 7.51 1.90
N VAL A 155 3.47 7.98 1.33
CA VAL A 155 3.65 9.33 0.86
C VAL A 155 3.84 9.36 -0.65
N VAL A 156 3.49 10.47 -1.30
CA VAL A 156 3.74 10.63 -2.73
C VAL A 156 5.23 10.79 -2.99
N SER A 157 5.73 10.04 -3.97
CA SER A 157 7.12 10.04 -4.39
C SER A 157 7.26 10.22 -5.90
N ILE A 158 8.48 10.54 -6.33
CA ILE A 158 8.92 10.52 -7.74
C ILE A 158 9.90 9.36 -7.88
N ALA A 159 9.53 8.37 -8.70
CA ALA A 159 10.43 7.30 -9.11
C ALA A 159 11.01 7.61 -10.49
N THR A 160 12.31 7.46 -10.64
CA THR A 160 13.02 7.82 -11.89
C THR A 160 13.97 6.71 -12.31
N ASN A 161 13.83 6.24 -13.55
CA ASN A 161 14.82 5.36 -14.18
C ASN A 161 16.04 6.18 -14.63
N THR A 162 17.13 6.10 -13.86
CA THR A 162 18.34 6.88 -14.09
C THR A 162 19.22 6.34 -15.23
N ASN A 163 18.90 5.17 -15.77
CA ASN A 163 19.52 4.71 -17.01
C ASN A 163 19.04 5.56 -18.21
N VAL A 164 17.81 6.05 -18.16
CA VAL A 164 17.16 6.87 -19.19
C VAL A 164 17.30 8.37 -18.85
N VAL A 165 16.94 8.74 -17.62
CA VAL A 165 16.92 10.13 -17.17
C VAL A 165 18.19 10.42 -16.36
N LYS A 166 19.13 11.14 -16.94
CA LYS A 166 20.46 11.37 -16.32
C LYS A 166 20.39 12.29 -15.09
N ASN A 167 19.53 13.30 -15.12
CA ASN A 167 19.32 14.23 -14.02
C ASN A 167 17.95 13.92 -13.41
N ALA A 168 17.91 13.03 -12.41
CA ALA A 168 16.66 12.67 -11.75
C ALA A 168 16.05 13.90 -11.06
N PRO A 169 14.73 14.18 -11.26
CA PRO A 169 14.05 15.27 -10.57
C PRO A 169 13.94 14.98 -9.08
N THR A 170 14.15 15.99 -8.22
CA THR A 170 13.97 15.90 -6.77
C THR A 170 12.87 16.82 -6.25
N THR A 171 12.44 17.79 -7.06
CA THR A 171 11.42 18.78 -6.70
C THR A 171 10.28 18.79 -7.72
N TRP A 172 9.14 19.37 -7.33
CA TRP A 172 8.05 19.64 -8.28
C TRP A 172 8.49 20.59 -9.41
N ALA A 173 9.34 21.56 -9.11
CA ALA A 173 9.84 22.51 -10.11
C ALA A 173 10.72 21.83 -11.18
N ASP A 174 11.47 20.80 -10.80
CA ASP A 174 12.31 20.07 -11.75
C ASP A 174 11.49 19.43 -12.87
N LEU A 175 10.31 18.89 -12.56
CA LEU A 175 9.48 18.20 -13.55
C LEU A 175 9.01 19.11 -14.70
N LYS A 176 9.16 20.43 -14.58
CA LYS A 176 8.87 21.41 -15.64
C LYS A 176 10.03 21.59 -16.63
N LYS A 177 11.21 21.02 -16.37
CA LYS A 177 12.36 21.13 -17.27
C LYS A 177 12.06 20.48 -18.62
N PRO A 178 12.55 21.06 -19.72
CA PRO A 178 12.29 20.56 -21.08
C PRO A 178 12.89 19.18 -21.34
N ASP A 179 13.86 18.75 -20.51
CA ASP A 179 14.51 17.45 -20.59
C ASP A 179 13.55 16.27 -20.33
N TYR A 180 12.38 16.53 -19.70
CA TYR A 180 11.40 15.51 -19.33
C TYR A 180 10.21 15.42 -20.26
N LYS A 181 10.35 15.90 -21.49
CA LYS A 181 9.24 15.88 -22.47
C LYS A 181 8.72 14.47 -22.72
N GLY A 182 7.42 14.26 -22.46
CA GLY A 182 6.73 12.97 -22.60
C GLY A 182 7.10 11.91 -21.55
N MET A 183 7.83 12.28 -20.48
CA MET A 183 8.42 11.32 -19.55
C MET A 183 7.68 11.18 -18.21
N VAL A 184 6.87 12.17 -17.83
CA VAL A 184 6.22 12.21 -16.51
C VAL A 184 4.87 11.51 -16.55
N ALA A 185 4.73 10.41 -15.86
CA ALA A 185 3.51 9.59 -15.83
C ALA A 185 2.85 9.60 -14.46
N LEU A 186 1.50 9.53 -14.46
CA LEU A 186 0.67 9.29 -13.29
C LEU A 186 0.20 7.83 -13.27
N ASN A 187 -0.05 7.29 -12.09
CA ASN A 187 -0.63 5.97 -11.94
C ASN A 187 -2.16 6.05 -12.06
N GLY A 188 -2.65 6.12 -13.29
CA GLY A 188 -4.05 6.22 -13.63
C GLY A 188 -4.58 7.65 -13.78
N SER A 189 -5.88 7.76 -13.99
CA SER A 189 -6.59 9.04 -14.04
C SER A 189 -6.89 9.56 -12.63
N PRO A 190 -6.58 10.81 -12.29
CA PRO A 190 -6.88 11.34 -10.96
C PRO A 190 -8.39 11.47 -10.67
N LEU A 191 -9.23 11.33 -11.68
CA LEU A 191 -10.70 11.29 -11.51
C LEU A 191 -11.21 9.91 -11.04
N GLY A 192 -10.38 8.84 -11.18
CA GLY A 192 -10.78 7.48 -10.86
C GLY A 192 -9.79 6.68 -10.02
N ALA A 193 -8.50 7.11 -9.98
CA ALA A 193 -7.44 6.41 -9.27
C ALA A 193 -6.92 7.20 -8.08
N GLY A 194 -6.87 6.57 -6.90
CA GLY A 194 -6.44 7.19 -5.65
C GLY A 194 -4.98 7.69 -5.69
N ALA A 195 -4.07 6.92 -6.28
CA ALA A 195 -2.67 7.31 -6.41
C ALA A 195 -2.48 8.57 -7.28
N ALA A 196 -3.18 8.65 -8.42
CA ALA A 196 -3.12 9.83 -9.29
C ALA A 196 -3.80 11.05 -8.64
N PHE A 197 -4.90 10.86 -7.91
CA PHE A 197 -5.51 11.92 -7.10
C PHE A 197 -4.52 12.47 -6.06
N ALA A 198 -3.83 11.58 -5.35
CA ALA A 198 -2.82 11.94 -4.37
C ALA A 198 -1.65 12.72 -4.98
N ALA A 199 -1.21 12.35 -6.19
CA ALA A 199 -0.17 13.07 -6.91
C ALA A 199 -0.57 14.52 -7.20
N VAL A 200 -1.85 14.77 -7.59
CA VAL A 200 -2.36 16.14 -7.80
C VAL A 200 -2.42 16.91 -6.48
N PHE A 201 -2.80 16.25 -5.40
CA PHE A 201 -2.84 16.87 -4.08
C PHE A 201 -1.43 17.24 -3.59
N ALA A 202 -0.46 16.33 -3.73
CA ALA A 202 0.93 16.58 -3.37
C ALA A 202 1.53 17.73 -4.20
N ALA A 203 1.26 17.75 -5.51
CA ALA A 203 1.67 18.86 -6.37
C ALA A 203 1.03 20.19 -5.94
N SER A 204 -0.22 20.18 -5.44
CA SER A 204 -0.86 21.37 -4.89
C SER A 204 -0.11 21.92 -3.69
N LEU A 205 0.24 21.09 -2.72
CA LEU A 205 1.03 21.49 -1.55
C LEU A 205 2.41 22.05 -1.96
N GLY A 206 3.02 21.52 -3.01
CA GLY A 206 4.29 21.98 -3.55
C GLY A 206 4.21 23.24 -4.42
N ASN A 207 3.01 23.72 -4.75
CA ASN A 207 2.80 24.88 -5.64
C ASN A 207 1.85 25.92 -5.04
N GLY A 208 1.89 26.10 -3.71
CA GLY A 208 1.17 27.16 -2.99
C GLY A 208 -0.28 26.85 -2.65
N GLY A 209 -0.72 25.61 -2.85
CA GLY A 209 -2.02 25.12 -2.38
C GLY A 209 -2.02 24.68 -0.93
N SER A 210 -3.10 24.06 -0.50
CA SER A 210 -3.28 23.56 0.85
C SER A 210 -4.20 22.35 0.89
N TYR A 211 -4.42 21.76 2.06
CA TYR A 211 -5.43 20.70 2.24
C TYR A 211 -6.86 21.17 1.90
N ASP A 212 -7.11 22.48 1.87
CA ASP A 212 -8.40 23.08 1.51
C ASP A 212 -8.45 23.58 0.07
N ASP A 213 -7.32 23.52 -0.67
CA ASP A 213 -7.22 24.00 -2.04
C ASP A 213 -6.32 23.11 -2.90
N ILE A 214 -6.91 22.26 -3.75
CA ILE A 214 -6.21 21.40 -4.72
C ILE A 214 -5.99 22.09 -6.08
N ALA A 215 -6.60 23.26 -6.32
CA ALA A 215 -6.56 23.91 -7.63
C ALA A 215 -5.13 24.22 -8.15
N PRO A 216 -4.17 24.66 -7.30
CA PRO A 216 -2.79 24.85 -7.74
C PRO A 216 -2.13 23.57 -8.29
N GLY A 217 -2.49 22.39 -7.72
CA GLY A 217 -2.00 21.11 -8.24
C GLY A 217 -2.57 20.78 -9.62
N VAL A 218 -3.86 21.06 -9.84
CA VAL A 218 -4.47 20.88 -11.18
C VAL A 218 -3.84 21.83 -12.19
N ALA A 219 -3.61 23.10 -11.82
CA ALA A 219 -2.94 24.08 -12.66
C ALA A 219 -1.51 23.65 -13.00
N TYR A 220 -0.78 23.09 -12.02
CA TYR A 220 0.55 22.55 -12.21
C TYR A 220 0.59 21.42 -13.27
N PHE A 221 -0.33 20.45 -13.20
CA PHE A 221 -0.43 19.40 -14.22
C PHE A 221 -0.90 19.95 -15.57
N GLY A 222 -1.73 20.99 -15.59
CA GLY A 222 -2.08 21.72 -16.81
C GLY A 222 -0.87 22.39 -17.45
N GLU A 223 0.08 22.91 -16.64
CA GLU A 223 1.34 23.45 -17.12
C GLU A 223 2.24 22.34 -17.68
N LEU A 224 2.40 21.20 -16.96
CA LEU A 224 3.15 20.05 -17.48
C LEU A 224 2.61 19.53 -18.80
N ALA A 225 1.30 19.50 -18.96
CA ALA A 225 0.65 19.12 -20.23
C ALA A 225 1.02 20.10 -21.35
N LYS A 226 0.94 21.42 -21.12
CA LYS A 226 1.32 22.46 -22.10
C LYS A 226 2.80 22.39 -22.47
N LEU A 227 3.67 22.05 -21.53
CA LEU A 227 5.10 21.83 -21.77
C LEU A 227 5.35 20.53 -22.56
N GLY A 228 4.37 19.66 -22.64
CA GLY A 228 4.48 18.34 -23.26
C GLY A 228 5.27 17.34 -22.41
N ASN A 229 5.42 17.58 -21.10
CA ASN A 229 6.19 16.72 -20.20
C ASN A 229 5.37 15.50 -19.70
N LEU A 230 4.04 15.59 -19.74
CA LEU A 230 3.20 14.46 -19.36
C LEU A 230 3.28 13.32 -20.38
N SER A 231 3.45 12.13 -19.88
CA SER A 231 3.37 10.89 -20.67
C SER A 231 1.91 10.59 -21.01
N PRO A 232 1.63 10.09 -22.22
CA PRO A 232 0.30 9.61 -22.59
C PRO A 232 -0.08 8.25 -21.94
N ALA A 233 0.84 7.64 -21.17
CA ALA A 233 0.59 6.38 -20.50
C ALA A 233 -0.58 6.52 -19.50
N ALA A 234 -1.62 5.71 -19.68
CA ALA A 234 -2.84 5.77 -18.87
C ALA A 234 -2.68 5.16 -17.46
N ALA A 235 -1.69 4.31 -17.27
CA ALA A 235 -1.33 3.69 -16.02
C ALA A 235 0.19 3.44 -15.98
N THR A 236 0.73 3.18 -14.82
CA THR A 236 2.15 2.90 -14.63
C THR A 236 2.32 1.59 -13.86
N GLY A 237 3.43 0.91 -14.12
CA GLY A 237 3.80 -0.30 -13.41
C GLY A 237 5.31 -0.51 -13.52
N PRO A 238 5.87 -1.51 -12.83
CA PRO A 238 7.30 -1.74 -12.80
C PRO A 238 7.89 -1.96 -14.20
N ALA A 239 7.15 -2.64 -15.10
CA ALA A 239 7.61 -2.90 -16.47
C ALA A 239 7.80 -1.61 -17.28
N LEU A 240 6.88 -0.65 -17.19
CA LEU A 240 6.97 0.63 -17.93
C LEU A 240 8.10 1.52 -17.39
N LEU A 241 8.29 1.53 -16.07
CA LEU A 241 9.39 2.27 -15.44
C LEU A 241 10.74 1.65 -15.81
N VAL A 242 10.88 0.34 -15.70
CA VAL A 242 12.14 -0.40 -16.00
C VAL A 242 12.49 -0.32 -17.47
N SER A 243 11.53 -0.46 -18.39
CA SER A 243 11.76 -0.34 -19.83
C SER A 243 12.07 1.10 -20.29
N GLY A 244 11.77 2.10 -19.46
CA GLY A 244 11.93 3.52 -19.80
C GLY A 244 10.80 4.08 -20.69
N GLN A 245 9.69 3.36 -20.85
CA GLN A 245 8.48 3.88 -21.52
C GLN A 245 7.77 4.95 -20.67
N ALA A 246 7.82 4.82 -19.35
CA ALA A 246 7.43 5.85 -18.39
C ALA A 246 8.59 6.03 -17.39
N PRO A 247 9.66 6.73 -17.79
CA PRO A 247 10.89 6.78 -17.01
C PRO A 247 10.81 7.63 -15.75
N ILE A 248 9.79 8.47 -15.61
CA ILE A 248 9.48 9.26 -14.41
C ILE A 248 8.04 8.97 -14.03
N VAL A 249 7.83 8.40 -12.84
CA VAL A 249 6.52 8.03 -12.33
C VAL A 249 6.25 8.74 -11.01
N ILE A 250 5.11 9.42 -10.91
CA ILE A 250 4.62 9.97 -9.64
C ILE A 250 3.63 8.96 -9.05
N ASN A 251 4.01 8.37 -7.92
CA ASN A 251 3.26 7.31 -7.28
C ASN A 251 3.53 7.28 -5.76
N TRP A 252 2.87 6.36 -5.07
CA TRP A 252 3.20 6.07 -3.68
C TRP A 252 4.64 5.59 -3.52
N ASP A 253 5.28 5.98 -2.45
CA ASP A 253 6.67 5.62 -2.12
C ASP A 253 6.87 4.11 -1.98
N TYR A 254 5.95 3.40 -1.33
CA TYR A 254 6.04 1.94 -1.18
C TYR A 254 6.00 1.21 -2.54
N LEU A 255 5.20 1.69 -3.51
CA LEU A 255 5.22 1.14 -4.86
C LEU A 255 6.53 1.46 -5.58
N SER A 256 6.96 2.72 -5.50
CA SER A 256 8.21 3.18 -6.11
C SER A 256 9.42 2.39 -5.58
N LEU A 257 9.46 2.11 -4.27
CA LEU A 257 10.49 1.32 -3.61
C LEU A 257 10.40 -0.17 -4.01
N GLY A 258 9.20 -0.72 -4.10
CA GLY A 258 8.98 -2.08 -4.61
C GLY A 258 9.44 -2.21 -6.06
N TYR A 259 9.11 -1.25 -6.91
CA TYR A 259 9.58 -1.22 -8.31
C TYR A 259 11.10 -1.11 -8.43
N ARG A 260 11.74 -0.33 -7.53
CA ARG A 260 13.20 -0.26 -7.44
C ARG A 260 13.80 -1.65 -7.15
N ASP A 261 13.23 -2.38 -6.21
CA ASP A 261 13.71 -3.72 -5.85
C ASP A 261 13.51 -4.74 -6.99
N MET A 262 12.40 -4.66 -7.70
CA MET A 262 12.14 -5.49 -8.90
C MET A 262 13.05 -5.13 -10.09
N ALA A 263 13.58 -3.90 -10.10
CA ALA A 263 14.47 -3.41 -11.15
C ALA A 263 15.93 -3.83 -10.97
N VAL A 264 16.30 -4.44 -9.85
CA VAL A 264 17.70 -4.86 -9.57
C VAL A 264 18.22 -5.73 -10.71
N GLY A 265 19.39 -5.36 -11.24
CA GLY A 265 20.02 -6.02 -12.39
C GLY A 265 19.43 -5.67 -13.77
N LYS A 266 18.41 -4.81 -13.84
CA LYS A 266 17.75 -4.36 -15.08
C LYS A 266 17.84 -2.86 -15.29
N ALA A 267 17.54 -2.08 -14.25
CA ALA A 267 17.58 -0.63 -14.28
C ALA A 267 17.92 -0.06 -12.89
N ASN A 268 18.44 1.16 -12.87
CA ASN A 268 18.67 1.90 -11.62
C ASN A 268 17.49 2.85 -11.41
N ILE A 269 16.73 2.63 -10.36
CA ILE A 269 15.57 3.43 -10.00
C ILE A 269 15.94 4.32 -8.80
N ASN A 270 15.87 5.63 -8.98
CA ASN A 270 15.92 6.60 -7.90
C ASN A 270 14.51 6.89 -7.40
N VAL A 271 14.32 6.96 -6.09
CA VAL A 271 13.03 7.26 -5.46
C VAL A 271 13.23 8.39 -4.48
N VAL A 272 12.46 9.47 -4.63
CA VAL A 272 12.51 10.63 -3.74
C VAL A 272 11.08 11.06 -3.35
N VAL A 273 10.89 11.49 -2.11
CA VAL A 273 9.76 12.32 -1.73
C VAL A 273 10.09 13.74 -2.17
N PRO A 274 9.22 14.45 -2.91
CA PRO A 274 9.55 15.77 -3.46
C PRO A 274 10.03 16.75 -2.38
N GLU A 275 11.24 17.27 -2.58
CA GLU A 275 11.89 18.20 -1.65
C GLU A 275 11.27 19.61 -1.73
N GLY A 276 11.42 20.40 -0.65
CA GLY A 276 10.96 21.79 -0.59
C GLY A 276 9.45 21.97 -0.48
N SER A 277 8.71 20.89 -0.24
CA SER A 277 7.26 20.93 -0.01
C SER A 277 6.85 20.01 1.14
N GLN A 278 5.69 20.29 1.74
CA GLN A 278 5.12 19.38 2.73
C GLN A 278 4.79 18.04 2.05
N PRO A 279 5.24 16.90 2.61
CA PRO A 279 4.86 15.60 2.09
C PRO A 279 3.35 15.40 2.16
N TYR A 280 2.75 14.92 1.08
CA TYR A 280 1.37 14.46 1.09
C TYR A 280 1.34 12.96 1.34
N GLY A 281 0.69 12.56 2.42
CA GLY A 281 0.39 11.17 2.71
C GLY A 281 -1.09 10.88 2.60
N SER A 282 -1.41 9.65 2.29
CA SER A 282 -2.74 9.11 2.41
C SER A 282 -2.67 7.61 2.66
N PHE A 283 -3.81 7.05 3.01
CA PHE A 283 -3.98 5.63 3.33
C PHE A 283 -4.98 4.99 2.37
N TYR A 284 -5.00 3.68 2.34
CA TYR A 284 -6.10 2.91 1.78
C TYR A 284 -7.00 2.40 2.91
N CYS A 285 -8.23 2.04 2.56
CA CYS A 285 -9.25 1.64 3.51
C CYS A 285 -9.77 0.26 3.18
N GLN A 286 -9.70 -0.63 4.12
CA GLN A 286 -10.46 -1.87 4.09
C GLN A 286 -11.92 -1.60 4.41
N ALA A 287 -12.82 -2.15 3.64
CA ALA A 287 -14.25 -2.14 3.90
C ALA A 287 -14.86 -3.51 3.53
N ILE A 288 -15.85 -3.93 4.30
CA ILE A 288 -16.65 -5.13 4.00
C ILE A 288 -17.93 -4.66 3.31
N PRO A 289 -18.22 -5.12 2.08
CA PRO A 289 -19.52 -4.84 1.46
C PRO A 289 -20.69 -5.33 2.31
N ALA A 290 -21.77 -4.55 2.36
CA ALA A 290 -22.96 -4.90 3.17
C ALA A 290 -23.60 -6.23 2.74
N ASP A 291 -23.44 -6.58 1.46
CA ASP A 291 -23.95 -7.82 0.86
C ASP A 291 -22.79 -8.76 0.45
N ALA A 292 -21.71 -8.80 1.24
CA ALA A 292 -20.59 -9.70 1.01
C ALA A 292 -21.07 -11.14 0.90
N ALA A 293 -20.59 -11.88 -0.10
CA ALA A 293 -21.00 -13.28 -0.31
C ALA A 293 -20.47 -14.20 0.81
N HIS A 294 -19.25 -13.87 1.34
CA HIS A 294 -18.56 -14.64 2.38
C HIS A 294 -18.22 -13.72 3.57
N PRO A 295 -19.23 -13.28 4.36
CA PRO A 295 -19.05 -12.24 5.37
C PRO A 295 -18.13 -12.64 6.53
N ASN A 296 -18.01 -13.94 6.84
CA ASN A 296 -17.09 -14.41 7.89
C ASN A 296 -15.66 -14.48 7.37
N ALA A 297 -15.45 -14.87 6.12
CA ALA A 297 -14.14 -14.82 5.47
C ALA A 297 -13.66 -13.36 5.35
N ALA A 298 -14.56 -12.41 5.03
CA ALA A 298 -14.26 -10.98 5.00
C ALA A 298 -13.82 -10.44 6.37
N LYS A 299 -14.52 -10.79 7.45
CA LYS A 299 -14.14 -10.40 8.81
C LYS A 299 -12.80 -11.02 9.21
N LEU A 300 -12.59 -12.31 8.91
CA LEU A 300 -11.34 -13.00 9.20
C LEU A 300 -10.17 -12.41 8.41
N TRP A 301 -10.40 -11.97 7.16
CA TRP A 301 -9.43 -11.22 6.37
C TRP A 301 -9.01 -9.92 7.06
N GLN A 302 -9.96 -9.13 7.57
CA GLN A 302 -9.62 -7.94 8.34
C GLN A 302 -8.86 -8.28 9.62
N GLU A 303 -9.26 -9.30 10.39
CA GLU A 303 -8.50 -9.74 11.57
C GLU A 303 -7.06 -10.13 11.22
N TRP A 304 -6.86 -10.76 10.07
CA TRP A 304 -5.53 -11.10 9.55
C TRP A 304 -4.73 -9.86 9.20
N LEU A 305 -5.29 -8.94 8.41
CA LEU A 305 -4.63 -7.70 8.00
C LEU A 305 -4.19 -6.85 9.20
N TYR A 306 -5.03 -6.77 10.23
CA TYR A 306 -4.75 -5.98 11.44
C TYR A 306 -4.10 -6.78 12.57
N SER A 307 -3.72 -8.04 12.34
CA SER A 307 -2.82 -8.77 13.24
C SER A 307 -1.41 -8.18 13.24
N ASP A 308 -0.58 -8.48 14.23
CA ASP A 308 0.82 -8.06 14.23
C ASP A 308 1.57 -8.58 13.00
N GLU A 309 1.28 -9.84 12.62
CA GLU A 309 1.87 -10.50 11.45
C GLU A 309 1.46 -9.81 10.14
N GLY A 310 0.17 -9.56 9.92
CA GLY A 310 -0.34 -8.88 8.73
C GLY A 310 0.22 -7.46 8.58
N GLN A 311 0.26 -6.70 9.67
CA GLN A 311 0.81 -5.34 9.66
C GLN A 311 2.32 -5.32 9.38
N LEU A 312 3.09 -6.30 9.85
CA LEU A 312 4.51 -6.43 9.51
C LEU A 312 4.73 -6.85 8.06
N LEU A 313 3.79 -7.57 7.44
CA LEU A 313 3.85 -7.88 6.00
C LEU A 313 3.66 -6.63 5.13
N PHE A 314 2.77 -5.70 5.50
CA PHE A 314 2.70 -4.38 4.84
C PHE A 314 4.03 -3.63 4.94
N LEU A 315 4.62 -3.60 6.13
CA LEU A 315 5.91 -2.93 6.34
C LEU A 315 7.05 -3.58 5.54
N ALA A 316 7.02 -4.90 5.36
CA ALA A 316 7.98 -5.61 4.52
C ALA A 316 7.88 -5.19 3.04
N GLY A 317 6.72 -4.72 2.60
CA GLY A 317 6.48 -4.10 1.29
C GLY A 317 6.61 -2.58 1.28
N TYR A 318 7.27 -1.99 2.28
CA TYR A 318 7.49 -0.54 2.43
C TYR A 318 6.24 0.28 2.78
N ALA A 319 5.05 -0.31 2.80
CA ALA A 319 3.83 0.37 3.20
C ALA A 319 3.78 0.51 4.73
N HIS A 320 3.62 1.73 5.23
CA HIS A 320 3.56 1.96 6.68
C HIS A 320 2.22 1.46 7.22
N PRO A 321 2.21 0.43 8.08
CA PRO A 321 0.96 -0.12 8.59
C PRO A 321 0.22 0.88 9.48
N ALA A 322 -1.11 0.82 9.49
CA ALA A 322 -1.96 1.69 10.31
C ALA A 322 -1.63 1.58 11.81
N ARG A 323 -1.16 0.41 12.26
CA ARG A 323 -0.74 0.14 13.63
C ARG A 323 0.76 0.36 13.89
N TYR A 324 1.46 1.11 13.02
CA TYR A 324 2.91 1.31 13.14
C TYR A 324 3.34 1.80 14.53
N ALA A 325 2.64 2.79 15.08
CA ALA A 325 2.95 3.35 16.40
C ALA A 325 2.80 2.31 17.54
N ASP A 326 1.76 1.46 17.47
CA ASP A 326 1.55 0.36 18.42
C ASP A 326 2.64 -0.70 18.31
N LEU A 327 2.99 -1.12 17.10
CA LEU A 327 4.06 -2.09 16.87
C LEU A 327 5.41 -1.56 17.34
N ALA A 328 5.73 -0.30 17.08
CA ALA A 328 6.96 0.36 17.51
C ALA A 328 7.01 0.45 19.05
N LYS A 329 5.92 0.86 19.69
CA LYS A 329 5.82 0.95 21.17
C LYS A 329 6.05 -0.42 21.84
N ARG A 330 5.59 -1.50 21.21
CA ARG A 330 5.75 -2.88 21.68
C ARG A 330 7.07 -3.53 21.25
N ASN A 331 7.96 -2.80 20.54
CA ASN A 331 9.22 -3.30 20.00
C ASN A 331 9.06 -4.54 19.09
N LEU A 332 8.01 -4.60 18.30
CA LEU A 332 7.72 -5.73 17.41
C LEU A 332 8.28 -5.55 15.99
N ILE A 333 8.78 -4.36 15.65
CA ILE A 333 9.35 -4.10 14.32
C ILE A 333 10.76 -4.67 14.25
N PRO A 334 11.01 -5.68 13.37
CA PRO A 334 12.33 -6.26 13.22
C PRO A 334 13.36 -5.23 12.71
N ALA A 335 14.58 -5.25 13.24
CA ALA A 335 15.66 -4.37 12.78
C ALA A 335 15.94 -4.51 11.28
N SER A 336 15.80 -5.70 10.72
CA SER A 336 15.94 -5.96 9.28
C SER A 336 14.89 -5.25 8.42
N LEU A 337 13.68 -5.02 8.93
CA LEU A 337 12.68 -4.21 8.24
C LEU A 337 12.96 -2.72 8.41
N SER A 338 13.27 -2.27 9.63
CA SER A 338 13.60 -0.86 9.89
C SER A 338 14.78 -0.38 9.02
N ALA A 339 15.78 -1.23 8.79
CA ALA A 339 16.94 -0.88 7.97
C ALA A 339 16.63 -0.70 6.47
N LYS A 340 15.51 -1.20 5.99
CA LYS A 340 15.08 -1.05 4.58
C LYS A 340 14.23 0.18 4.34
N LEU A 341 13.64 0.75 5.39
CA LEU A 341 12.75 1.90 5.27
C LEU A 341 13.53 3.15 4.85
N PRO A 342 12.91 4.04 4.09
CA PRO A 342 13.45 5.37 3.83
C PRO A 342 13.69 6.16 5.13
N PRO A 343 14.46 7.26 5.06
CA PRO A 343 14.60 8.17 6.21
C PRO A 343 13.25 8.56 6.81
N ALA A 344 13.14 8.56 8.14
CA ALA A 344 11.87 8.77 8.83
C ALA A 344 11.31 10.21 8.71
N ALA A 345 12.15 11.20 8.39
CA ALA A 345 11.78 12.61 8.40
C ALA A 345 10.52 12.96 7.57
N PRO A 346 10.38 12.55 6.28
CA PRO A 346 9.17 12.84 5.53
C PRO A 346 7.90 12.25 6.14
N TYR A 347 8.00 11.11 6.83
CA TYR A 347 6.84 10.43 7.42
C TYR A 347 6.40 11.06 8.75
N ALA A 348 7.32 11.67 9.48
CA ALA A 348 7.02 12.36 10.74
C ALA A 348 6.16 13.62 10.54
N GLU A 349 6.23 14.24 9.36
CA GLU A 349 5.51 15.47 9.00
C GLU A 349 4.21 15.21 8.23
N VAL A 350 3.90 13.96 7.92
CA VAL A 350 2.71 13.58 7.15
C VAL A 350 1.45 13.95 7.90
N LYS A 351 0.57 14.67 7.21
CA LYS A 351 -0.80 14.93 7.63
C LYS A 351 -1.75 14.29 6.63
N PHE A 352 -2.84 13.77 7.13
CA PHE A 352 -3.90 13.22 6.28
C PHE A 352 -5.00 14.24 6.07
N ALA A 353 -5.47 14.37 4.83
CA ALA A 353 -6.63 15.18 4.52
C ALA A 353 -7.88 14.62 5.22
N THR A 354 -8.68 15.47 5.79
CA THR A 354 -9.99 15.09 6.33
C THR A 354 -10.94 14.66 5.20
N GLN A 355 -11.97 13.90 5.53
CA GLN A 355 -12.99 13.49 4.55
C GLN A 355 -13.65 14.68 3.85
N ALA A 356 -13.87 15.80 4.60
CA ALA A 356 -14.43 17.02 4.03
C ALA A 356 -13.47 17.68 3.01
N GLN A 357 -12.16 17.71 3.32
CA GLN A 357 -11.12 18.24 2.43
C GLN A 357 -10.99 17.37 1.17
N VAL A 358 -11.00 16.06 1.32
CA VAL A 358 -10.97 15.11 0.19
C VAL A 358 -12.19 15.30 -0.71
N ALA A 359 -13.40 15.39 -0.15
CA ALA A 359 -14.63 15.59 -0.93
C ALA A 359 -14.63 16.94 -1.68
N LYS A 360 -14.15 18.02 -1.04
CA LYS A 360 -13.98 19.32 -1.67
C LYS A 360 -12.97 19.25 -2.82
N ALA A 361 -11.83 18.62 -2.59
CA ALA A 361 -10.77 18.46 -3.57
C ALA A 361 -11.24 17.66 -4.80
N GLN A 362 -12.00 16.58 -4.60
CA GLN A 362 -12.59 15.80 -5.69
C GLN A 362 -13.52 16.64 -6.57
N LYS A 363 -14.38 17.46 -5.95
CA LYS A 363 -15.28 18.36 -6.70
C LYS A 363 -14.48 19.34 -7.55
N THR A 364 -13.49 20.02 -6.95
CA THR A 364 -12.62 20.96 -7.67
C THR A 364 -11.85 20.26 -8.80
N LEU A 365 -11.33 19.06 -8.55
CA LEU A 365 -10.61 18.27 -9.54
C LEU A 365 -11.52 17.91 -10.72
N ALA A 366 -12.74 17.42 -10.45
CA ALA A 366 -13.70 17.05 -11.50
C ALA A 366 -14.08 18.24 -12.40
N GLU A 367 -14.14 19.45 -11.85
CA GLU A 367 -14.42 20.68 -12.60
C GLU A 367 -13.22 21.16 -13.42
N LEU A 368 -12.02 21.13 -12.86
CA LEU A 368 -10.85 21.77 -13.43
C LEU A 368 -10.01 20.85 -14.32
N TRP A 369 -9.87 19.57 -13.95
CA TRP A 369 -8.98 18.64 -14.67
C TRP A 369 -9.28 18.52 -16.15
N PRO A 370 -10.53 18.29 -16.60
CA PRO A 370 -10.84 18.16 -18.02
C PRO A 370 -10.64 19.46 -18.83
N ARG A 371 -10.58 20.59 -18.13
CA ARG A 371 -10.43 21.90 -18.74
C ARG A 371 -8.96 22.31 -18.91
N LEU A 372 -8.12 21.97 -17.90
CA LEU A 372 -6.76 22.45 -17.82
C LEU A 372 -5.72 21.42 -18.28
N VAL A 373 -5.99 20.14 -18.12
CA VAL A 373 -5.04 19.07 -18.46
C VAL A 373 -5.50 18.41 -19.77
N LYS A 374 -4.78 18.71 -20.84
CA LYS A 374 -4.99 18.14 -22.18
C LYS A 374 -3.77 17.32 -22.55
N ILE A 375 -3.89 16.02 -22.63
CA ILE A 375 -2.84 15.06 -23.02
C ILE A 375 -3.16 14.50 -24.39
#